data_f2bacd2e0b2352658c517c881d0b7e26
#
_entry.id   f2bacd2e0b2352658c517c881d0b7e26
#
_cell.length_a   1.000
_cell.length_b   1.000
_cell.length_c   1.000
_cell.angle_alpha   90.00
_cell.angle_beta   90.00
_cell.angle_gamma   90.00
#
_symmetry.space_group_name_H-M   'P 1'
#
loop_
_entity.id
_entity.type
_entity.pdbx_description
1 polymer ?
#
loop_
_entity_poly.entity_id
_entity_poly.type
_entity_poly.pdbx_seq_one_letter_code
_entity_poly.pdbx_strand_id
1 'polypeptide(L)'
;MRSRSSSRFGVLPVTIYTKPAACGGSCAFCPQFKGLPRSYTPNEDTALAQSVMFDAGRQFQTRFEMLAMANDTHGVWPFEVIVLGGSFSALDRDYRVQFVDSLLKAMSEIGAGGSETNKRLSVVSASLSILSVESRPDQIDVNELKFLRSLGVSKVELGVQHFDVKVLERSARGHDIECVARASRLLREHGFKVGYHIMLGLPGASPDSDIKMITESLWREPFHPDYLKVYPCELMRDARAQPELWKMHRSGDWQPPSKEHIRDCIHALSMTTPSYVRISRIQRQFDRGETHFPQPPVSRVVANAGFADLRHREIGAATPEVRARVDVTRTLVRETRVGTSIHFEIVDHEFNRTLALARIAEVDAKIWVLREIRVFGLAALIGSASEVQGRGLGTKLLRYVEHRAADSGAIKLQVNAAPGARPFFTKLGYCFSTDFFLERTLRETFDSAATFHETFELTMTA
;
A
#
# COMPACT_ATOMS: atom_id res chain seq x y z
N MET A 1 10.76 -25.26 -1.14
CA MET A 1 11.82 -24.24 -1.18
C MET A 1 11.30 -23.06 -2.00
N ARG A 2 10.71 -22.05 -1.36
CA ARG A 2 10.27 -20.83 -2.03
C ARG A 2 11.45 -19.87 -2.11
N SER A 3 11.68 -19.37 -3.32
CA SER A 3 12.77 -18.50 -3.72
C SER A 3 12.96 -17.31 -2.79
N ARG A 4 14.22 -16.94 -2.60
CA ARG A 4 14.69 -15.68 -2.03
C ARG A 4 13.73 -14.54 -2.37
N SER A 5 12.94 -14.07 -1.40
CA SER A 5 12.11 -12.89 -1.56
C SER A 5 12.98 -11.64 -1.44
N SER A 6 13.81 -11.39 -2.46
CA SER A 6 14.38 -10.07 -2.63
C SER A 6 13.21 -9.13 -2.90
N SER A 7 12.82 -8.33 -1.91
CA SER A 7 11.82 -7.32 -2.14
C SER A 7 12.34 -6.34 -3.18
N ARG A 8 11.64 -6.26 -4.30
CA ARG A 8 11.95 -5.36 -5.43
C ARG A 8 11.45 -3.94 -5.21
N PHE A 9 10.87 -3.69 -4.03
CA PHE A 9 10.17 -2.45 -3.67
C PHE A 9 10.99 -1.46 -2.87
N GLY A 10 12.20 -1.80 -2.51
CA GLY A 10 12.97 -0.99 -1.58
C GLY A 10 12.61 -1.18 -0.10
N VAL A 11 11.61 -1.97 0.25
CA VAL A 11 11.24 -2.36 1.61
C VAL A 11 10.81 -3.81 1.65
N LEU A 12 10.93 -4.47 2.80
CA LEU A 12 10.50 -5.86 3.01
C LEU A 12 9.05 -5.89 3.54
N PRO A 13 8.09 -6.47 2.80
CA PRO A 13 6.72 -6.57 3.28
C PRO A 13 6.58 -7.71 4.30
N VAL A 14 5.97 -7.42 5.43
CA VAL A 14 5.56 -8.39 6.45
C VAL A 14 4.08 -8.20 6.76
N THR A 15 3.34 -9.31 6.76
CA THR A 15 1.91 -9.33 7.07
C THR A 15 1.69 -9.84 8.48
N ILE A 16 0.89 -9.12 9.28
CA ILE A 16 0.45 -9.54 10.62
C ILE A 16 -1.06 -9.40 10.75
N TYR A 17 -1.67 -10.15 11.64
CA TYR A 17 -3.13 -10.22 11.80
C TYR A 17 -3.55 -9.68 13.16
N THR A 18 -4.66 -8.92 13.18
CA THR A 18 -5.35 -8.55 14.43
C THR A 18 -6.20 -9.71 14.95
N LYS A 19 -6.59 -9.65 16.23
CA LYS A 19 -7.57 -10.61 16.77
C LYS A 19 -8.90 -10.57 16.01
N PRO A 20 -9.68 -11.65 16.02
CA PRO A 20 -11.04 -11.66 15.49
C PRO A 20 -11.91 -10.58 16.14
N ALA A 21 -12.60 -9.81 15.33
CA ALA A 21 -13.54 -8.79 15.80
C ALA A 21 -14.63 -8.53 14.76
N ALA A 22 -15.72 -7.89 15.20
CA ALA A 22 -16.72 -7.36 14.29
C ALA A 22 -16.14 -6.17 13.50
N CYS A 23 -16.40 -6.12 12.20
CA CYS A 23 -15.92 -5.02 11.35
C CYS A 23 -17.00 -3.93 11.11
N GLY A 24 -18.16 -4.06 11.74
CA GLY A 24 -19.31 -3.16 11.53
C GLY A 24 -20.07 -3.40 10.22
N GLY A 25 -19.73 -4.44 9.45
CA GLY A 25 -20.41 -4.80 8.20
C GLY A 25 -20.95 -6.23 8.18
N SER A 26 -21.94 -6.48 7.31
CA SER A 26 -22.58 -7.77 7.10
C SER A 26 -22.48 -8.26 5.65
N CYS A 27 -21.36 -7.95 4.97
CA CYS A 27 -21.17 -8.22 3.55
C CYS A 27 -21.41 -9.69 3.19
N ALA A 28 -22.28 -9.98 2.22
CA ALA A 28 -22.66 -11.32 1.81
C ALA A 28 -21.48 -12.15 1.29
N PHE A 29 -20.51 -11.49 0.67
CA PHE A 29 -19.32 -12.12 0.09
C PHE A 29 -18.18 -12.39 1.09
N CYS A 30 -18.27 -11.84 2.31
CA CYS A 30 -17.15 -11.90 3.25
C CYS A 30 -17.10 -13.27 3.97
N PRO A 31 -16.04 -14.08 3.80
CA PRO A 31 -15.92 -15.34 4.52
C PRO A 31 -15.69 -15.11 6.02
N GLN A 32 -16.32 -15.97 6.83
CA GLN A 32 -16.27 -15.90 8.28
C GLN A 32 -15.94 -17.29 8.84
N PHE A 33 -14.79 -17.43 9.43
CA PHE A 33 -14.36 -18.65 10.12
C PHE A 33 -14.25 -18.39 11.62
N LYS A 34 -14.70 -19.37 12.43
CA LYS A 34 -14.63 -19.26 13.90
C LYS A 34 -13.16 -19.08 14.35
N GLY A 35 -12.92 -18.09 15.19
CA GLY A 35 -11.59 -17.80 15.74
C GLY A 35 -10.62 -17.11 14.78
N LEU A 36 -11.08 -16.71 13.58
CA LEU A 36 -10.27 -15.93 12.63
C LEU A 36 -10.84 -14.52 12.41
N PRO A 37 -9.99 -13.56 12.05
CA PRO A 37 -10.45 -12.25 11.60
C PRO A 37 -11.38 -12.36 10.37
N ARG A 38 -12.31 -11.42 10.26
CA ARG A 38 -13.22 -11.35 9.12
C ARG A 38 -12.45 -11.28 7.80
N SER A 39 -12.98 -11.96 6.77
CA SER A 39 -12.39 -12.03 5.43
C SER A 39 -11.18 -12.96 5.28
N TYR A 40 -10.72 -13.62 6.34
CA TYR A 40 -9.56 -14.51 6.29
C TYR A 40 -9.94 -15.97 6.49
N THR A 41 -9.20 -16.85 5.82
CA THR A 41 -9.38 -18.31 5.81
C THR A 41 -8.34 -19.00 6.68
N PRO A 42 -8.57 -20.23 7.15
CA PRO A 42 -7.55 -21.03 7.81
C PRO A 42 -6.39 -21.32 6.83
N ASN A 43 -5.20 -20.83 7.14
CA ASN A 43 -3.96 -21.10 6.40
C ASN A 43 -2.75 -20.98 7.34
N GLU A 44 -1.54 -21.22 6.85
CA GLU A 44 -0.31 -21.15 7.66
C GLU A 44 -0.14 -19.79 8.34
N ASP A 45 -0.47 -18.69 7.66
CA ASP A 45 -0.33 -17.32 8.18
C ASP A 45 -1.30 -17.05 9.32
N THR A 46 -2.57 -17.45 9.19
CA THR A 46 -3.58 -17.28 10.23
C THR A 46 -3.35 -18.27 11.39
N ALA A 47 -2.85 -19.48 11.13
CA ALA A 47 -2.46 -20.44 12.15
C ALA A 47 -1.30 -19.90 13.01
N LEU A 48 -0.29 -19.29 12.39
CA LEU A 48 0.78 -18.59 13.11
C LEU A 48 0.21 -17.49 14.01
N ALA A 49 -0.67 -16.64 13.48
CA ALA A 49 -1.27 -15.56 14.25
C ALA A 49 -2.06 -16.09 15.46
N GLN A 50 -2.84 -17.17 15.28
CA GLN A 50 -3.57 -17.83 16.37
C GLN A 50 -2.63 -18.44 17.43
N SER A 51 -1.54 -19.09 17.02
CA SER A 51 -0.59 -19.73 17.94
C SER A 51 0.08 -18.77 18.90
N VAL A 52 0.21 -17.50 18.49
CA VAL A 52 0.73 -16.39 19.31
C VAL A 52 -0.37 -15.44 19.82
N MET A 53 -1.62 -15.90 19.84
CA MET A 53 -2.79 -15.13 20.33
C MET A 53 -2.93 -13.75 19.67
N PHE A 54 -2.59 -13.64 18.39
CA PHE A 54 -2.62 -12.43 17.60
C PHE A 54 -1.73 -11.29 18.15
N ASP A 55 -0.72 -11.61 18.94
CA ASP A 55 0.28 -10.62 19.38
C ASP A 55 1.10 -10.13 18.19
N ALA A 56 1.15 -8.82 17.97
CA ALA A 56 1.78 -8.22 16.79
C ALA A 56 3.30 -8.40 16.80
N GLY A 57 3.93 -8.22 17.96
CA GLY A 57 5.38 -8.35 18.10
C GLY A 57 5.85 -9.78 17.85
N ARG A 58 5.18 -10.78 18.42
CA ARG A 58 5.50 -12.19 18.23
C ARG A 58 5.30 -12.62 16.76
N GLN A 59 4.23 -12.18 16.11
CA GLN A 59 4.02 -12.44 14.69
C GLN A 59 5.16 -11.84 13.83
N PHE A 60 5.52 -10.60 14.12
CA PHE A 60 6.61 -9.91 13.42
C PHE A 60 7.94 -10.64 13.65
N GLN A 61 8.28 -10.98 14.90
CA GLN A 61 9.53 -11.65 15.25
C GLN A 61 9.69 -12.97 14.52
N THR A 62 8.66 -13.83 14.51
CA THR A 62 8.71 -15.11 13.79
C THR A 62 8.97 -14.92 12.29
N ARG A 63 8.30 -13.94 11.66
CA ARG A 63 8.51 -13.65 10.23
C ARG A 63 9.88 -13.03 9.95
N PHE A 64 10.34 -12.18 10.86
CA PHE A 64 11.67 -11.60 10.78
C PHE A 64 12.76 -12.69 10.84
N GLU A 65 12.65 -13.65 11.76
CA GLU A 65 13.58 -14.79 11.88
C GLU A 65 13.63 -15.61 10.59
N MET A 66 12.47 -15.92 9.98
CA MET A 66 12.40 -16.60 8.69
C MET A 66 13.11 -15.82 7.56
N LEU A 67 12.95 -14.49 7.55
CA LEU A 67 13.60 -13.63 6.54
C LEU A 67 15.11 -13.52 6.79
N ALA A 68 15.55 -13.40 8.05
CA ALA A 68 16.95 -13.31 8.42
C ALA A 68 17.70 -14.60 8.12
N MET A 69 17.07 -15.77 8.32
CA MET A 69 17.65 -17.07 7.95
C MET A 69 17.86 -17.21 6.44
N ALA A 70 17.02 -16.56 5.63
CA ALA A 70 17.10 -16.60 4.17
C ALA A 70 18.11 -15.58 3.57
N ASN A 71 18.59 -14.61 4.36
CA ASN A 71 19.45 -13.53 3.91
C ASN A 71 20.66 -13.37 4.85
N ASP A 72 21.85 -13.54 4.34
CA ASP A 72 23.13 -13.52 5.10
C ASP A 72 23.69 -12.07 5.25
N THR A 73 22.85 -11.08 5.53
CA THR A 73 23.27 -9.67 5.57
C THR A 73 23.03 -9.02 6.92
N HIS A 74 24.04 -8.32 7.42
CA HIS A 74 24.03 -7.59 8.69
C HIS A 74 23.61 -6.11 8.47
N GLY A 75 22.76 -5.57 9.35
CA GLY A 75 22.36 -4.15 9.33
C GLY A 75 20.89 -3.91 9.58
N VAL A 76 20.41 -2.70 9.27
CA VAL A 76 19.01 -2.28 9.51
C VAL A 76 18.17 -2.47 8.24
N TRP A 77 17.18 -3.34 8.30
CA TRP A 77 16.27 -3.59 7.19
C TRP A 77 15.02 -2.69 7.25
N PRO A 78 14.62 -2.05 6.14
CA PRO A 78 13.37 -1.30 6.05
C PRO A 78 12.19 -2.25 5.83
N PHE A 79 11.15 -2.13 6.68
CA PHE A 79 9.94 -2.97 6.59
C PHE A 79 8.69 -2.15 6.23
N GLU A 80 7.83 -2.75 5.40
CA GLU A 80 6.41 -2.41 5.30
C GLU A 80 5.61 -3.45 6.09
N VAL A 81 5.05 -3.06 7.24
CA VAL A 81 4.16 -3.94 8.01
C VAL A 81 2.72 -3.70 7.57
N ILE A 82 2.07 -4.78 7.12
CA ILE A 82 0.70 -4.78 6.62
C ILE A 82 -0.18 -5.48 7.66
N VAL A 83 -1.01 -4.70 8.33
CA VAL A 83 -1.95 -5.19 9.34
C VAL A 83 -3.24 -5.62 8.65
N LEU A 84 -3.55 -6.89 8.76
CA LEU A 84 -4.75 -7.52 8.23
C LEU A 84 -5.71 -7.89 9.36
N GLY A 85 -7.03 -8.00 9.06
CA GLY A 85 -7.98 -8.41 10.08
C GLY A 85 -9.39 -7.87 9.89
N GLY A 86 -9.71 -7.40 8.70
CA GLY A 86 -11.02 -6.84 8.33
C GLY A 86 -11.01 -5.32 8.37
N SER A 87 -11.39 -4.69 9.48
CA SER A 87 -11.31 -3.24 9.61
C SER A 87 -10.58 -2.86 10.89
N PHE A 88 -9.39 -2.28 10.75
CA PHE A 88 -8.58 -1.85 11.89
C PHE A 88 -9.27 -0.75 12.70
N SER A 89 -9.97 0.16 12.03
CA SER A 89 -10.71 1.26 12.66
C SER A 89 -11.95 0.81 13.46
N ALA A 90 -12.43 -0.42 13.25
CA ALA A 90 -13.52 -0.99 14.03
C ALA A 90 -13.07 -1.62 15.36
N LEU A 91 -11.76 -1.80 15.55
CA LEU A 91 -11.22 -2.39 16.75
C LEU A 91 -11.20 -1.39 17.91
N ASP A 92 -11.25 -1.91 19.11
CA ASP A 92 -11.11 -1.11 20.33
C ASP A 92 -9.82 -0.28 20.32
N ARG A 93 -9.90 0.95 20.80
CA ARG A 93 -8.80 1.92 20.74
C ARG A 93 -7.58 1.48 21.54
N ASP A 94 -7.79 0.97 22.75
CA ASP A 94 -6.73 0.52 23.63
C ASP A 94 -6.03 -0.72 23.05
N TYR A 95 -6.82 -1.63 22.46
CA TYR A 95 -6.25 -2.77 21.76
C TYR A 95 -5.35 -2.34 20.59
N ARG A 96 -5.77 -1.35 19.80
CA ARG A 96 -4.94 -0.84 18.67
C ARG A 96 -3.63 -0.21 19.15
N VAL A 97 -3.67 0.51 20.28
CA VAL A 97 -2.45 1.03 20.92
C VAL A 97 -1.54 -0.12 21.34
N GLN A 98 -2.05 -1.08 22.13
CA GLN A 98 -1.28 -2.22 22.61
C GLN A 98 -0.71 -3.06 21.46
N PHE A 99 -1.47 -3.25 20.38
CA PHE A 99 -1.06 -4.00 19.20
C PHE A 99 0.14 -3.34 18.50
N VAL A 100 0.09 -2.02 18.29
CA VAL A 100 1.18 -1.27 17.66
C VAL A 100 2.38 -1.16 18.59
N ASP A 101 2.18 -0.95 19.90
CA ASP A 101 3.26 -0.90 20.89
C ASP A 101 4.01 -2.23 20.98
N SER A 102 3.29 -3.36 20.95
CA SER A 102 3.91 -4.70 20.90
C SER A 102 4.77 -4.86 19.65
N LEU A 103 4.29 -4.42 18.49
CA LEU A 103 5.06 -4.42 17.24
C LEU A 103 6.34 -3.58 17.36
N LEU A 104 6.20 -2.32 17.79
CA LEU A 104 7.34 -1.39 17.88
C LEU A 104 8.37 -1.87 18.89
N LYS A 105 7.92 -2.43 20.03
CA LYS A 105 8.79 -3.03 21.05
C LYS A 105 9.59 -4.18 20.44
N ALA A 106 8.94 -5.14 19.78
CA ALA A 106 9.62 -6.26 19.14
C ALA A 106 10.64 -5.81 18.08
N MET A 107 10.28 -4.80 17.27
CA MET A 107 11.20 -4.24 16.27
C MET A 107 12.41 -3.55 16.91
N SER A 108 12.27 -2.90 18.07
CA SER A 108 13.38 -2.25 18.77
C SER A 108 14.29 -3.24 19.49
N GLU A 109 13.75 -4.37 19.94
CA GLU A 109 14.50 -5.45 20.62
C GLU A 109 15.33 -6.29 19.62
N ILE A 110 14.91 -6.35 18.36
CA ILE A 110 15.67 -6.99 17.28
C ILE A 110 16.95 -6.19 17.05
N GLY A 111 18.11 -6.80 17.35
CA GLY A 111 19.43 -6.17 17.22
C GLY A 111 20.01 -5.57 18.51
N ALA A 112 19.20 -5.35 19.56
CA ALA A 112 19.70 -4.81 20.82
C ALA A 112 20.26 -5.89 21.77
N GLY A 113 19.96 -7.17 21.53
CA GLY A 113 20.42 -8.29 22.33
C GLY A 113 20.00 -9.61 21.71
N GLY A 114 20.86 -10.17 20.90
CA GLY A 114 20.63 -11.53 20.40
C GLY A 114 20.50 -12.51 21.55
N SER A 115 19.43 -13.32 21.55
CA SER A 115 19.37 -14.53 22.36
C SER A 115 20.66 -15.32 22.13
N GLU A 116 21.28 -15.83 23.20
CA GLU A 116 22.51 -16.66 23.14
C GLU A 116 22.42 -17.82 22.14
N THR A 117 21.21 -18.21 21.74
CA THR A 117 20.92 -19.27 20.78
C THR A 117 21.10 -18.86 19.32
N ASN A 118 21.21 -17.59 18.96
CA ASN A 118 21.26 -17.21 17.54
C ASN A 118 22.14 -15.97 17.26
N LYS A 119 23.46 -16.15 17.30
CA LYS A 119 24.47 -15.11 17.04
C LYS A 119 24.28 -14.39 15.66
N ARG A 120 23.58 -15.00 14.69
CA ARG A 120 23.26 -14.38 13.38
C ARG A 120 22.23 -13.28 13.49
N LEU A 121 21.28 -13.36 14.45
CA LEU A 121 20.22 -12.37 14.63
C LEU A 121 20.68 -11.13 15.38
N SER A 122 21.78 -11.19 16.12
CA SER A 122 22.29 -10.08 16.94
C SER A 122 22.83 -8.89 16.15
N VAL A 123 22.98 -9.01 14.84
CA VAL A 123 23.60 -8.01 13.96
C VAL A 123 22.61 -7.40 12.96
N VAL A 124 21.34 -7.82 13.01
CA VAL A 124 20.27 -7.36 12.12
C VAL A 124 19.24 -6.62 12.94
N SER A 125 18.85 -5.44 12.52
CA SER A 125 17.76 -4.66 13.13
C SER A 125 16.67 -4.33 12.13
N ALA A 126 15.50 -3.94 12.64
CA ALA A 126 14.31 -3.69 11.86
C ALA A 126 13.88 -2.21 11.97
N SER A 127 13.52 -1.61 10.85
CA SER A 127 12.99 -0.24 10.78
C SER A 127 11.61 -0.22 10.14
N LEU A 128 10.61 0.32 10.83
CA LEU A 128 9.24 0.45 10.34
C LEU A 128 9.12 1.63 9.38
N SER A 129 9.31 1.38 8.10
CA SER A 129 9.24 2.40 7.05
C SER A 129 7.81 2.71 6.60
N ILE A 130 6.90 1.72 6.65
CA ILE A 130 5.48 1.86 6.34
C ILE A 130 4.67 0.99 7.29
N LEU A 131 3.66 1.59 7.94
CA LEU A 131 2.60 0.86 8.63
C LEU A 131 1.31 1.02 7.83
N SER A 132 0.80 -0.09 7.33
CA SER A 132 -0.41 -0.18 6.50
C SER A 132 -1.53 -0.88 7.25
N VAL A 133 -2.73 -0.32 7.23
CA VAL A 133 -3.93 -0.91 7.85
C VAL A 133 -5.07 -0.98 6.85
N GLU A 134 -5.98 -1.95 7.02
CA GLU A 134 -7.23 -2.05 6.27
C GLU A 134 -8.36 -1.36 7.04
N SER A 135 -9.22 -0.61 6.36
CA SER A 135 -10.38 0.04 6.96
C SER A 135 -11.57 0.12 6.02
N ARG A 136 -12.75 0.32 6.59
CA ARG A 136 -13.98 0.64 5.85
C ARG A 136 -14.04 2.16 5.60
N PRO A 137 -14.54 2.61 4.43
CA PRO A 137 -14.68 4.03 4.16
C PRO A 137 -15.54 4.80 5.17
N ASP A 138 -16.61 4.17 5.65
CA ASP A 138 -17.55 4.75 6.61
C ASP A 138 -16.98 4.94 8.03
N GLN A 139 -15.80 4.40 8.30
CA GLN A 139 -15.09 4.54 9.60
C GLN A 139 -13.97 5.58 9.56
N ILE A 140 -13.81 6.30 8.45
CA ILE A 140 -12.78 7.31 8.28
C ILE A 140 -13.35 8.70 8.55
N ASP A 141 -12.89 9.31 9.62
CA ASP A 141 -13.11 10.72 9.96
C ASP A 141 -11.80 11.37 10.44
N VAL A 142 -11.84 12.67 10.71
CA VAL A 142 -10.66 13.45 11.11
C VAL A 142 -10.06 12.94 12.44
N ASN A 143 -10.88 12.52 13.40
CA ASN A 143 -10.43 12.03 14.71
C ASN A 143 -9.73 10.67 14.54
N GLU A 144 -10.30 9.79 13.73
CA GLU A 144 -9.68 8.50 13.40
C GLU A 144 -8.33 8.71 12.69
N LEU A 145 -8.24 9.65 11.74
CA LEU A 145 -6.98 9.93 11.04
C LEU A 145 -5.90 10.49 11.96
N LYS A 146 -6.24 11.39 12.89
CA LYS A 146 -5.31 11.87 13.92
C LYS A 146 -4.81 10.71 14.79
N PHE A 147 -5.71 9.82 15.19
CA PHE A 147 -5.36 8.65 15.97
C PHE A 147 -4.48 7.65 15.18
N LEU A 148 -4.83 7.32 13.97
CA LEU A 148 -4.00 6.45 13.12
C LEU A 148 -2.58 7.02 12.92
N ARG A 149 -2.48 8.35 12.74
CA ARG A 149 -1.17 9.01 12.61
C ARG A 149 -0.37 8.95 13.92
N SER A 150 -1.01 9.11 15.07
CA SER A 150 -0.33 8.98 16.38
C SER A 150 0.27 7.58 16.57
N LEU A 151 -0.37 6.54 16.03
CA LEU A 151 0.15 5.18 15.99
C LEU A 151 1.27 4.97 14.94
N GLY A 152 1.56 5.95 14.08
CA GLY A 152 2.55 5.84 13.02
C GLY A 152 2.04 5.16 11.75
N VAL A 153 0.72 5.00 11.61
CA VAL A 153 0.11 4.53 10.36
C VAL A 153 0.35 5.56 9.26
N SER A 154 0.81 5.11 8.11
CA SER A 154 1.12 5.97 6.96
C SER A 154 0.41 5.54 5.67
N LYS A 155 -0.27 4.38 5.69
CA LYS A 155 -1.04 3.87 4.56
C LYS A 155 -2.36 3.26 5.05
N VAL A 156 -3.46 3.61 4.39
CA VAL A 156 -4.77 3.02 4.66
C VAL A 156 -5.30 2.39 3.37
N GLU A 157 -5.68 1.13 3.47
CA GLU A 157 -6.31 0.37 2.38
C GLU A 157 -7.82 0.32 2.62
N LEU A 158 -8.58 1.03 1.80
CA LEU A 158 -10.03 1.11 1.90
C LEU A 158 -10.71 -0.08 1.20
N GLY A 159 -11.58 -0.75 1.90
CA GLY A 159 -12.47 -1.75 1.32
C GLY A 159 -13.60 -1.10 0.53
N VAL A 160 -13.32 -0.55 -0.64
CA VAL A 160 -14.29 0.11 -1.53
C VAL A 160 -15.24 -0.90 -2.13
N GLN A 161 -14.71 -1.99 -2.65
CA GLN A 161 -15.35 -3.14 -3.28
C GLN A 161 -15.92 -2.85 -4.67
N HIS A 162 -16.85 -1.89 -4.82
CA HIS A 162 -17.46 -1.52 -6.09
C HIS A 162 -17.91 -0.06 -6.10
N PHE A 163 -18.25 0.50 -7.29
CA PHE A 163 -18.73 1.87 -7.46
C PHE A 163 -20.20 1.96 -7.90
N ASP A 164 -20.85 0.84 -8.12
CA ASP A 164 -22.30 0.80 -8.40
C ASP A 164 -23.08 0.61 -7.10
N VAL A 165 -24.03 1.53 -6.82
CA VAL A 165 -24.84 1.53 -5.60
C VAL A 165 -25.65 0.24 -5.47
N LYS A 166 -26.24 -0.26 -6.58
CA LYS A 166 -27.02 -1.51 -6.57
C LYS A 166 -26.18 -2.73 -6.22
N VAL A 167 -24.93 -2.75 -6.67
CA VAL A 167 -23.97 -3.81 -6.33
C VAL A 167 -23.60 -3.74 -4.85
N LEU A 168 -23.35 -2.55 -4.31
CA LEU A 168 -23.05 -2.35 -2.90
C LEU A 168 -24.23 -2.75 -2.00
N GLU A 169 -25.45 -2.35 -2.35
CA GLU A 169 -26.68 -2.71 -1.65
C GLU A 169 -26.91 -4.24 -1.68
N ARG A 170 -26.84 -4.86 -2.86
CA ARG A 170 -27.08 -6.29 -3.04
C ARG A 170 -26.03 -7.16 -2.34
N SER A 171 -24.81 -6.63 -2.21
CA SER A 171 -23.71 -7.25 -1.47
C SER A 171 -23.77 -6.98 0.04
N ALA A 172 -24.78 -6.24 0.54
CA ALA A 172 -24.91 -5.79 1.93
C ALA A 172 -23.65 -5.06 2.43
N ARG A 173 -23.04 -4.20 1.59
CA ARG A 173 -21.76 -3.54 1.91
C ARG A 173 -21.92 -2.49 3.03
N GLY A 174 -23.07 -1.81 3.11
CA GLY A 174 -23.43 -0.90 4.18
C GLY A 174 -22.71 0.45 4.18
N HIS A 175 -22.13 0.85 3.07
CA HIS A 175 -21.66 2.22 2.78
C HIS A 175 -21.97 2.57 1.33
N ASP A 176 -22.02 3.85 1.03
CA ASP A 176 -22.23 4.42 -0.30
C ASP A 176 -20.90 4.93 -0.93
N ILE A 177 -21.03 5.42 -2.15
CA ILE A 177 -19.91 5.96 -2.93
C ILE A 177 -19.44 7.29 -2.34
N GLU A 178 -20.32 8.05 -1.74
CA GLU A 178 -20.03 9.34 -1.13
C GLU A 178 -19.11 9.18 0.10
N CYS A 179 -19.32 8.12 0.89
CA CYS A 179 -18.40 7.71 1.94
C CYS A 179 -16.99 7.42 1.39
N VAL A 180 -16.88 6.73 0.26
CA VAL A 180 -15.59 6.45 -0.40
C VAL A 180 -14.92 7.75 -0.82
N ALA A 181 -15.67 8.66 -1.46
CA ALA A 181 -15.18 9.97 -1.91
C ALA A 181 -14.64 10.80 -0.74
N ARG A 182 -15.43 10.92 0.34
CA ARG A 182 -15.05 11.64 1.56
C ARG A 182 -13.83 11.04 2.22
N ALA A 183 -13.81 9.73 2.42
CA ALA A 183 -12.68 9.03 3.04
C ALA A 183 -11.39 9.21 2.24
N SER A 184 -11.46 9.09 0.91
CA SER A 184 -10.30 9.24 0.02
C SER A 184 -9.71 10.64 0.07
N ARG A 185 -10.55 11.68 0.04
CA ARG A 185 -10.13 13.07 0.19
C ARG A 185 -9.47 13.30 1.54
N LEU A 186 -10.15 12.93 2.65
CA LEU A 186 -9.62 13.10 4.00
C LEU A 186 -8.26 12.40 4.18
N LEU A 187 -8.12 11.16 3.70
CA LEU A 187 -6.86 10.44 3.76
C LEU A 187 -5.72 11.18 3.06
N ARG A 188 -5.96 11.70 1.86
CA ARG A 188 -4.94 12.47 1.11
C ARG A 188 -4.57 13.76 1.82
N GLU A 189 -5.54 14.55 2.22
CA GLU A 189 -5.33 15.82 2.95
C GLU A 189 -4.58 15.62 4.28
N HIS A 190 -4.76 14.45 4.91
CA HIS A 190 -4.09 14.10 6.16
C HIS A 190 -2.79 13.30 5.96
N GLY A 191 -2.28 13.23 4.75
CA GLY A 191 -0.94 12.68 4.46
C GLY A 191 -0.86 11.16 4.36
N PHE A 192 -1.97 10.45 4.25
CA PHE A 192 -1.94 9.00 4.08
C PHE A 192 -1.79 8.60 2.62
N LYS A 193 -1.10 7.47 2.40
CA LYS A 193 -1.16 6.71 1.16
C LYS A 193 -2.52 6.01 1.10
N VAL A 194 -3.18 6.07 -0.05
CA VAL A 194 -4.54 5.52 -0.23
C VAL A 194 -4.50 4.28 -1.10
N GLY A 195 -4.87 3.14 -0.54
CA GLY A 195 -5.09 1.91 -1.28
C GLY A 195 -6.57 1.58 -1.40
N TYR A 196 -6.97 0.97 -2.53
CA TYR A 196 -8.32 0.45 -2.70
C TYR A 196 -8.30 -1.07 -2.85
N HIS A 197 -9.28 -1.71 -2.23
CA HIS A 197 -9.69 -3.07 -2.56
C HIS A 197 -10.97 -2.98 -3.37
N ILE A 198 -10.96 -3.50 -4.60
CA ILE A 198 -12.13 -3.68 -5.45
C ILE A 198 -12.38 -5.16 -5.71
N MET A 199 -13.63 -5.50 -5.97
CA MET A 199 -14.02 -6.87 -6.23
C MET A 199 -14.77 -6.97 -7.56
N LEU A 200 -14.50 -8.05 -8.30
CA LEU A 200 -15.15 -8.38 -9.56
C LEU A 200 -16.20 -9.45 -9.33
N GLY A 201 -17.33 -9.36 -10.01
CA GLY A 201 -18.39 -10.34 -9.97
C GLY A 201 -19.11 -10.43 -8.61
N LEU A 202 -19.24 -9.31 -7.88
CA LEU A 202 -20.07 -9.25 -6.67
C LEU A 202 -21.55 -9.52 -6.97
N PRO A 203 -22.38 -9.90 -5.96
CA PRO A 203 -23.83 -9.96 -6.14
C PRO A 203 -24.39 -8.66 -6.72
N GLY A 204 -25.08 -8.78 -7.85
CA GLY A 204 -25.62 -7.65 -8.62
C GLY A 204 -24.67 -7.05 -9.67
N ALA A 205 -23.40 -7.42 -9.67
CA ALA A 205 -22.47 -7.00 -10.71
C ALA A 205 -22.65 -7.82 -12.01
N SER A 206 -22.35 -7.19 -13.14
CA SER A 206 -22.22 -7.82 -14.45
C SER A 206 -20.84 -7.54 -15.02
N PRO A 207 -20.38 -8.25 -16.08
CA PRO A 207 -19.15 -7.92 -16.77
C PRO A 207 -19.07 -6.44 -17.18
N ASP A 208 -20.17 -5.89 -17.71
CA ASP A 208 -20.23 -4.48 -18.13
C ASP A 208 -20.10 -3.51 -16.95
N SER A 209 -20.75 -3.81 -15.80
CA SER A 209 -20.65 -2.94 -14.63
C SER A 209 -19.27 -2.96 -14.01
N ASP A 210 -18.58 -4.10 -14.00
CA ASP A 210 -17.21 -4.21 -13.51
C ASP A 210 -16.23 -3.49 -14.46
N ILE A 211 -16.39 -3.64 -15.77
CA ILE A 211 -15.59 -2.91 -16.75
C ILE A 211 -15.83 -1.40 -16.63
N LYS A 212 -17.08 -0.97 -16.51
CA LYS A 212 -17.43 0.44 -16.32
C LYS A 212 -16.83 1.00 -15.03
N MET A 213 -16.87 0.26 -13.93
CA MET A 213 -16.17 0.63 -12.69
C MET A 213 -14.69 0.92 -12.95
N ILE A 214 -14.02 0.03 -13.68
CA ILE A 214 -12.58 0.12 -13.98
C ILE A 214 -12.28 1.29 -14.90
N THR A 215 -13.05 1.47 -15.97
CA THR A 215 -12.75 2.44 -17.04
C THR A 215 -13.22 3.85 -16.74
N GLU A 216 -14.29 4.02 -15.97
CA GLU A 216 -14.94 5.30 -15.80
C GLU A 216 -14.88 5.87 -14.37
N SER A 217 -14.91 5.02 -13.33
CA SER A 217 -15.08 5.50 -11.96
C SER A 217 -13.77 5.54 -11.17
N LEU A 218 -12.96 4.49 -11.29
CA LEU A 218 -11.83 4.21 -10.40
C LEU A 218 -10.73 5.28 -10.45
N TRP A 219 -10.51 5.91 -11.60
CA TRP A 219 -9.39 6.84 -11.84
C TRP A 219 -9.77 8.32 -11.77
N ARG A 220 -11.03 8.63 -11.59
CA ARG A 220 -11.54 10.00 -11.55
C ARG A 220 -11.48 10.60 -10.16
N GLU A 221 -11.40 11.93 -10.07
CA GLU A 221 -11.71 12.65 -8.85
C GLU A 221 -13.13 12.28 -8.35
N PRO A 222 -13.30 12.10 -7.03
CA PRO A 222 -12.31 12.23 -5.96
C PRO A 222 -11.63 10.90 -5.58
N PHE A 223 -11.72 9.85 -6.40
CA PHE A 223 -11.29 8.50 -6.04
C PHE A 223 -9.79 8.29 -6.24
N HIS A 224 -9.28 8.11 -7.43
CA HIS A 224 -7.87 7.94 -7.85
C HIS A 224 -6.92 7.41 -6.76
N PRO A 225 -6.93 6.09 -6.46
CA PRO A 225 -6.08 5.51 -5.43
C PRO A 225 -4.59 5.53 -5.83
N ASP A 226 -3.71 5.50 -4.82
CA ASP A 226 -2.25 5.29 -5.01
C ASP A 226 -1.92 3.82 -5.26
N TYR A 227 -2.69 2.93 -4.61
CA TYR A 227 -2.51 1.47 -4.62
C TYR A 227 -3.82 0.77 -4.90
N LEU A 228 -3.75 -0.31 -5.66
CA LEU A 228 -4.93 -1.10 -5.99
C LEU A 228 -4.71 -2.59 -5.70
N LYS A 229 -5.71 -3.22 -5.12
CA LYS A 229 -5.88 -4.67 -5.04
C LYS A 229 -7.21 -5.04 -5.69
N VAL A 230 -7.20 -6.04 -6.56
CA VAL A 230 -8.36 -6.51 -7.32
C VAL A 230 -8.62 -7.97 -6.98
N TYR A 231 -9.85 -8.29 -6.57
CA TYR A 231 -10.21 -9.63 -6.16
C TYR A 231 -11.49 -10.10 -6.87
N PRO A 232 -11.45 -11.19 -7.64
CA PRO A 232 -12.67 -11.88 -8.02
C PRO A 232 -13.45 -12.33 -6.78
N CYS A 233 -14.78 -12.22 -6.83
CA CYS A 233 -15.64 -12.73 -5.78
C CYS A 233 -15.67 -14.25 -5.86
N GLU A 234 -15.16 -14.92 -4.85
CA GLU A 234 -15.07 -16.38 -4.81
C GLU A 234 -16.00 -16.98 -3.77
N LEU A 235 -16.57 -18.14 -4.09
CA LEU A 235 -17.45 -18.91 -3.21
C LEU A 235 -16.60 -19.92 -2.42
N MET A 236 -16.60 -19.81 -1.10
CA MET A 236 -15.91 -20.78 -0.23
C MET A 236 -16.59 -22.14 -0.30
N ARG A 237 -15.84 -23.23 -0.21
CA ARG A 237 -16.39 -24.58 -0.20
C ARG A 237 -17.24 -24.83 1.05
N ASP A 238 -16.83 -24.33 2.21
CA ASP A 238 -17.62 -24.37 3.43
C ASP A 238 -18.74 -23.33 3.36
N ALA A 239 -19.98 -23.80 3.12
CA ALA A 239 -21.14 -22.94 3.04
C ALA A 239 -21.42 -22.13 4.33
N ARG A 240 -20.92 -22.60 5.48
CA ARG A 240 -21.07 -21.89 6.76
C ARG A 240 -20.20 -20.63 6.82
N ALA A 241 -19.15 -20.58 6.02
CA ALA A 241 -18.28 -19.41 5.95
C ALA A 241 -18.93 -18.22 5.19
N GLN A 242 -19.85 -18.51 4.25
CA GLN A 242 -20.53 -17.48 3.42
C GLN A 242 -21.99 -17.85 3.21
N PRO A 243 -22.83 -17.92 4.26
CA PRO A 243 -24.18 -18.47 4.17
C PRO A 243 -25.07 -17.69 3.19
N GLU A 244 -25.00 -16.36 3.19
CA GLU A 244 -25.81 -15.52 2.29
C GLU A 244 -25.38 -15.67 0.83
N LEU A 245 -24.08 -15.72 0.56
CA LEU A 245 -23.57 -15.92 -0.80
C LEU A 245 -23.95 -17.30 -1.35
N TRP A 246 -23.90 -18.35 -0.49
CA TRP A 246 -24.38 -19.68 -0.84
C TRP A 246 -25.88 -19.74 -1.11
N LYS A 247 -26.68 -18.99 -0.36
CA LYS A 247 -28.13 -18.87 -0.61
C LYS A 247 -28.38 -18.26 -1.99
N MET A 248 -27.72 -17.14 -2.33
CA MET A 248 -27.82 -16.51 -3.64
C MET A 248 -27.35 -17.42 -4.78
N HIS A 249 -26.28 -18.19 -4.55
CA HIS A 249 -25.78 -19.14 -5.54
C HIS A 249 -26.80 -20.27 -5.82
N ARG A 250 -27.42 -20.85 -4.77
CA ARG A 250 -28.41 -21.94 -4.90
C ARG A 250 -29.72 -21.48 -5.52
N SER A 251 -30.15 -20.23 -5.28
CA SER A 251 -31.34 -19.65 -5.92
C SER A 251 -31.11 -19.22 -7.36
N GLY A 252 -29.85 -19.20 -7.84
CA GLY A 252 -29.50 -18.68 -9.17
C GLY A 252 -29.36 -17.16 -9.24
N ASP A 253 -29.56 -16.45 -8.11
CA ASP A 253 -29.43 -14.98 -8.05
C ASP A 253 -28.03 -14.45 -8.23
N TRP A 254 -27.03 -15.30 -8.00
CA TRP A 254 -25.62 -14.97 -8.18
C TRP A 254 -24.80 -16.21 -8.58
N GLN A 255 -23.82 -15.99 -9.46
CA GLN A 255 -22.80 -16.97 -9.82
C GLN A 255 -21.41 -16.34 -9.74
N PRO A 256 -20.35 -17.11 -9.38
CA PRO A 256 -18.98 -16.62 -9.45
C PRO A 256 -18.64 -16.10 -10.85
N PRO A 257 -17.80 -15.05 -10.96
CA PRO A 257 -17.41 -14.51 -12.26
C PRO A 257 -16.71 -15.57 -13.12
N SER A 258 -17.04 -15.59 -14.42
CA SER A 258 -16.39 -16.49 -15.38
C SER A 258 -14.93 -16.11 -15.64
N LYS A 259 -14.16 -17.01 -16.24
CA LYS A 259 -12.78 -16.74 -16.63
C LYS A 259 -12.69 -15.62 -17.68
N GLU A 260 -13.65 -15.57 -18.60
CA GLU A 260 -13.79 -14.54 -19.62
C GLU A 260 -14.04 -13.19 -18.97
N HIS A 261 -14.98 -13.11 -18.04
CA HIS A 261 -15.29 -11.91 -17.28
C HIS A 261 -14.04 -11.36 -16.57
N ILE A 262 -13.31 -12.21 -15.84
CA ILE A 262 -12.07 -11.82 -15.14
C ILE A 262 -11.00 -11.35 -16.14
N ARG A 263 -10.83 -12.06 -17.26
CA ARG A 263 -9.86 -11.71 -18.30
C ARG A 263 -10.16 -10.34 -18.90
N ASP A 264 -11.43 -10.06 -19.21
CA ASP A 264 -11.84 -8.80 -19.83
C ASP A 264 -11.66 -7.62 -18.86
N CYS A 265 -11.95 -7.81 -17.56
CA CYS A 265 -11.62 -6.82 -16.52
C CYS A 265 -10.10 -6.59 -16.37
N ILE A 266 -9.27 -7.64 -16.45
CA ILE A 266 -7.82 -7.49 -16.41
C ILE A 266 -7.32 -6.72 -17.64
N HIS A 267 -7.90 -6.98 -18.81
CA HIS A 267 -7.58 -6.22 -20.00
C HIS A 267 -7.96 -4.74 -19.86
N ALA A 268 -9.17 -4.43 -19.37
CA ALA A 268 -9.59 -3.07 -19.09
C ALA A 268 -8.64 -2.36 -18.09
N LEU A 269 -8.23 -3.05 -17.02
CA LEU A 269 -7.23 -2.53 -16.09
C LEU A 269 -5.90 -2.23 -16.78
N SER A 270 -5.40 -3.12 -17.63
CA SER A 270 -4.12 -2.91 -18.31
C SER A 270 -4.12 -1.69 -19.24
N MET A 271 -5.28 -1.39 -19.83
CA MET A 271 -5.45 -0.27 -20.76
C MET A 271 -5.69 1.08 -20.06
N THR A 272 -6.26 1.07 -18.87
CA THR A 272 -6.75 2.31 -18.22
C THR A 272 -6.04 2.68 -16.94
N THR A 273 -5.25 1.78 -16.33
CA THR A 273 -4.54 2.08 -15.08
C THR A 273 -3.52 3.21 -15.29
N PRO A 274 -3.65 4.34 -14.58
CA PRO A 274 -2.69 5.42 -14.67
C PRO A 274 -1.29 5.00 -14.21
N SER A 275 -0.27 5.61 -14.82
CA SER A 275 1.14 5.26 -14.58
C SER A 275 1.58 5.45 -13.12
N TYR A 276 0.98 6.38 -12.38
CA TYR A 276 1.28 6.64 -10.98
C TYR A 276 0.63 5.63 -10.01
N VAL A 277 -0.37 4.86 -10.45
CA VAL A 277 -1.04 3.84 -9.62
C VAL A 277 -0.20 2.58 -9.56
N ARG A 278 -0.14 1.95 -8.39
CA ARG A 278 0.53 0.67 -8.21
C ARG A 278 -0.47 -0.45 -7.94
N ILE A 279 -0.61 -1.36 -8.88
CA ILE A 279 -1.40 -2.58 -8.68
C ILE A 279 -0.61 -3.55 -7.80
N SER A 280 -0.99 -3.61 -6.52
CA SER A 280 -0.30 -4.42 -5.51
C SER A 280 -0.61 -5.90 -5.64
N ARG A 281 -1.85 -6.24 -6.02
CA ARG A 281 -2.32 -7.62 -6.14
C ARG A 281 -3.51 -7.71 -7.08
N ILE A 282 -3.50 -8.73 -7.94
CA ILE A 282 -4.67 -9.20 -8.66
C ILE A 282 -4.88 -10.65 -8.26
N GLN A 283 -6.07 -10.98 -7.80
CA GLN A 283 -6.50 -12.26 -7.24
C GLN A 283 -5.86 -12.62 -5.89
N ARG A 284 -6.68 -13.10 -4.96
CA ARG A 284 -6.23 -13.77 -3.74
C ARG A 284 -5.87 -15.22 -4.08
N GLN A 285 -4.81 -15.71 -3.49
CA GLN A 285 -4.49 -17.13 -3.54
C GLN A 285 -5.20 -17.84 -2.40
N PHE A 286 -5.99 -18.85 -2.74
CA PHE A 286 -6.59 -19.78 -1.82
C PHE A 286 -5.90 -21.14 -1.94
N ASP A 287 -5.85 -21.89 -0.86
CA ASP A 287 -5.31 -23.24 -0.88
C ASP A 287 -6.25 -24.19 -1.65
N ARG A 288 -5.70 -25.31 -2.14
CA ARG A 288 -6.50 -26.29 -2.88
C ARG A 288 -7.65 -26.78 -2.01
N GLY A 289 -8.89 -26.60 -2.50
CA GLY A 289 -10.10 -27.05 -1.82
C GLY A 289 -10.77 -26.03 -0.91
N GLU A 290 -10.20 -24.83 -0.72
CA GLU A 290 -10.88 -23.76 0.04
C GLU A 290 -12.06 -23.16 -0.72
N THR A 291 -11.97 -23.02 -2.04
CA THR A 291 -13.04 -22.47 -2.90
C THR A 291 -13.85 -23.56 -3.58
N HIS A 292 -15.13 -23.28 -3.83
CA HIS A 292 -16.04 -24.20 -4.52
C HIS A 292 -15.74 -24.26 -6.03
N PHE A 293 -15.46 -23.11 -6.63
CA PHE A 293 -15.04 -22.97 -8.03
C PHE A 293 -13.66 -22.32 -8.08
N PRO A 294 -12.57 -23.09 -8.00
CA PRO A 294 -11.24 -22.52 -7.99
C PRO A 294 -10.98 -21.79 -9.30
N GLN A 295 -10.70 -20.49 -9.21
CA GLN A 295 -10.30 -19.70 -10.35
C GLN A 295 -8.85 -20.06 -10.76
N PRO A 296 -8.56 -20.16 -12.06
CA PRO A 296 -7.19 -20.37 -12.49
C PRO A 296 -6.33 -19.16 -12.10
N PRO A 297 -5.02 -19.38 -11.84
CA PRO A 297 -4.13 -18.26 -11.57
C PRO A 297 -4.15 -17.26 -12.71
N VAL A 298 -4.50 -16.01 -12.43
CA VAL A 298 -4.51 -14.91 -13.43
C VAL A 298 -3.10 -14.44 -13.82
N SER A 299 -2.05 -15.00 -13.23
CA SER A 299 -0.66 -14.60 -13.46
C SER A 299 -0.26 -14.60 -14.94
N ARG A 300 -0.73 -15.56 -15.72
CA ARG A 300 -0.47 -15.62 -17.18
C ARG A 300 -1.21 -14.51 -17.95
N VAL A 301 -2.46 -14.22 -17.55
CA VAL A 301 -3.25 -13.13 -18.16
C VAL A 301 -2.59 -11.80 -17.85
N VAL A 302 -2.19 -11.58 -16.61
CA VAL A 302 -1.48 -10.37 -16.17
C VAL A 302 -0.14 -10.21 -16.89
N ALA A 303 0.64 -11.28 -17.03
CA ALA A 303 1.94 -11.23 -17.70
C ALA A 303 1.84 -10.80 -19.19
N ASN A 304 0.73 -11.14 -19.86
CA ASN A 304 0.50 -10.83 -21.27
C ASN A 304 -0.30 -9.54 -21.51
N ALA A 305 -0.81 -8.91 -20.46
CA ALA A 305 -1.74 -7.78 -20.60
C ALA A 305 -1.06 -6.42 -20.86
N GLY A 306 0.27 -6.34 -20.78
CA GLY A 306 1.00 -5.10 -21.10
C GLY A 306 0.77 -3.93 -20.13
N PHE A 307 0.66 -4.20 -18.83
CA PHE A 307 0.46 -3.18 -17.81
C PHE A 307 1.54 -2.09 -17.83
N ALA A 308 1.10 -0.84 -17.76
CA ALA A 308 1.94 0.36 -17.65
C ALA A 308 1.88 1.01 -16.24
N ASP A 309 1.28 0.33 -15.26
CA ASP A 309 1.21 0.79 -13.88
C ASP A 309 2.61 0.90 -13.24
N LEU A 310 2.70 1.58 -12.12
CA LEU A 310 3.97 1.85 -11.43
C LEU A 310 4.74 0.56 -11.12
N ARG A 311 4.06 -0.54 -10.75
CA ARG A 311 4.71 -1.81 -10.43
C ARG A 311 5.50 -2.41 -11.60
N HIS A 312 5.00 -2.24 -12.83
CA HIS A 312 5.66 -2.72 -14.05
C HIS A 312 6.74 -1.75 -14.54
N ARG A 313 6.66 -0.48 -14.14
CA ARG A 313 7.61 0.57 -14.52
C ARG A 313 8.73 0.76 -13.50
N GLU A 314 8.55 0.41 -12.22
CA GLU A 314 9.59 0.55 -11.20
C GLU A 314 10.84 -0.25 -11.54
N ILE A 315 12.03 0.28 -11.24
CA ILE A 315 13.31 -0.37 -11.55
C ILE A 315 13.45 -1.75 -10.92
N GLY A 316 12.82 -1.99 -9.79
CA GLY A 316 12.79 -3.30 -9.13
C GLY A 316 12.15 -4.41 -9.98
N ALA A 317 11.27 -4.06 -10.92
CA ALA A 317 10.65 -5.01 -11.86
C ALA A 317 11.52 -5.30 -13.09
N ALA A 318 12.58 -4.51 -13.34
CA ALA A 318 13.48 -4.71 -14.45
C ALA A 318 14.36 -5.96 -14.30
N THR A 319 14.91 -6.43 -15.41
CA THR A 319 15.88 -7.54 -15.39
C THR A 319 17.19 -7.12 -14.70
N PRO A 320 18.00 -8.08 -14.19
CA PRO A 320 19.28 -7.76 -13.57
C PRO A 320 20.20 -6.93 -14.50
N GLU A 321 20.20 -7.22 -15.79
CA GLU A 321 21.02 -6.53 -16.80
C GLU A 321 20.62 -5.07 -16.93
N VAL A 322 19.31 -4.78 -16.98
CA VAL A 322 18.80 -3.39 -17.01
C VAL A 322 19.14 -2.67 -15.71
N ARG A 323 18.92 -3.30 -14.54
CA ARG A 323 19.25 -2.68 -13.25
C ARG A 323 20.73 -2.30 -13.13
N ALA A 324 21.63 -3.16 -13.59
CA ALA A 324 23.07 -2.92 -13.56
C ALA A 324 23.54 -1.77 -14.47
N ARG A 325 22.74 -1.43 -15.50
CA ARG A 325 23.07 -0.37 -16.48
C ARG A 325 22.45 0.98 -16.16
N VAL A 326 21.51 1.05 -15.18
CA VAL A 326 20.87 2.31 -14.80
C VAL A 326 21.91 3.31 -14.28
N ASP A 327 21.91 4.50 -14.88
CA ASP A 327 22.71 5.62 -14.43
C ASP A 327 21.83 6.62 -13.64
N VAL A 328 21.99 6.63 -12.32
CA VAL A 328 21.23 7.51 -11.41
C VAL A 328 21.55 8.99 -11.57
N THR A 329 22.57 9.34 -12.33
CA THR A 329 22.95 10.74 -12.65
C THR A 329 22.24 11.25 -13.89
N ARG A 330 21.82 10.36 -14.80
CA ARG A 330 21.09 10.67 -16.04
C ARG A 330 19.60 10.39 -15.87
N THR A 331 18.91 11.31 -15.22
CA THR A 331 17.50 11.11 -14.83
C THR A 331 16.64 12.31 -15.23
N LEU A 332 15.37 12.04 -15.50
CA LEU A 332 14.31 13.03 -15.75
C LEU A 332 13.37 13.10 -14.55
N VAL A 333 12.73 14.24 -14.32
CA VAL A 333 11.58 14.33 -13.41
C VAL A 333 10.31 14.44 -14.24
N ARG A 334 9.37 13.52 -13.99
CA ARG A 334 8.02 13.54 -14.55
C ARG A 334 7.05 14.01 -13.48
N GLU A 335 6.24 15.00 -13.81
CA GLU A 335 5.12 15.47 -12.98
C GLU A 335 3.81 14.99 -13.59
N THR A 336 2.93 14.42 -12.76
CA THR A 336 1.54 14.06 -13.14
C THR A 336 0.60 14.64 -12.09
N ARG A 337 -0.39 15.43 -12.51
CA ARG A 337 -1.37 16.08 -11.63
C ARG A 337 -2.74 15.42 -11.81
N VAL A 338 -3.41 15.12 -10.71
CA VAL A 338 -4.80 14.64 -10.68
C VAL A 338 -5.52 15.37 -9.56
N GLY A 339 -6.34 16.34 -9.93
CA GLY A 339 -6.98 17.23 -8.96
C GLY A 339 -5.95 17.92 -8.06
N THR A 340 -6.10 17.75 -6.75
CA THR A 340 -5.17 18.28 -5.74
C THR A 340 -3.95 17.37 -5.49
N SER A 341 -3.87 16.24 -6.15
CA SER A 341 -2.73 15.32 -6.01
C SER A 341 -1.69 15.56 -7.10
N ILE A 342 -0.41 15.58 -6.69
CA ILE A 342 0.73 15.66 -7.60
C ILE A 342 1.64 14.46 -7.34
N HIS A 343 2.06 13.82 -8.42
CA HIS A 343 2.99 12.70 -8.42
C HIS A 343 4.27 13.11 -9.15
N PHE A 344 5.40 13.05 -8.46
CA PHE A 344 6.71 13.30 -9.04
C PHE A 344 7.48 11.99 -9.14
N GLU A 345 7.94 11.66 -10.33
CA GLU A 345 8.75 10.47 -10.58
C GLU A 345 10.14 10.87 -11.05
N ILE A 346 11.19 10.33 -10.43
CA ILE A 346 12.53 10.31 -11.04
C ILE A 346 12.58 9.09 -11.95
N VAL A 347 12.81 9.31 -13.24
CA VAL A 347 12.81 8.28 -14.28
C VAL A 347 14.20 8.20 -14.92
N ASP A 348 14.69 6.98 -15.14
CA ASP A 348 15.91 6.73 -15.90
C ASP A 348 15.73 7.10 -17.37
N HIS A 349 16.69 7.82 -17.93
CA HIS A 349 16.64 8.34 -19.28
C HIS A 349 16.66 7.24 -20.37
N GLU A 350 17.48 6.19 -20.16
CA GLU A 350 17.71 5.16 -21.18
C GLU A 350 16.56 4.13 -21.22
N PHE A 351 16.12 3.63 -20.06
CA PHE A 351 15.19 2.52 -19.99
C PHE A 351 13.77 2.95 -19.58
N ASN A 352 13.53 4.23 -19.34
CA ASN A 352 12.25 4.79 -18.91
C ASN A 352 11.68 4.08 -17.65
N ARG A 353 12.56 3.71 -16.70
CA ARG A 353 12.19 3.06 -15.45
C ARG A 353 12.07 4.07 -14.32
N THR A 354 11.01 3.94 -13.52
CA THR A 354 10.83 4.78 -12.34
C THR A 354 11.81 4.35 -11.24
N LEU A 355 12.69 5.26 -10.85
CA LEU A 355 13.70 5.07 -9.80
C LEU A 355 13.22 5.56 -8.44
N ALA A 356 12.47 6.67 -8.42
CA ALA A 356 11.90 7.23 -7.20
C ALA A 356 10.54 7.89 -7.50
N LEU A 357 9.72 8.01 -6.47
CA LEU A 357 8.39 8.61 -6.53
C LEU A 357 8.15 9.46 -5.29
N ALA A 358 7.55 10.64 -5.47
CA ALA A 358 6.90 11.40 -4.39
C ALA A 358 5.43 11.63 -4.72
N ARG A 359 4.56 11.55 -3.69
CA ARG A 359 3.12 11.81 -3.78
C ARG A 359 2.75 12.95 -2.86
N ILE A 360 2.13 13.96 -3.40
CA ILE A 360 1.75 15.17 -2.71
C ILE A 360 0.23 15.32 -2.72
N ALA A 361 -0.31 15.97 -1.68
CA ALA A 361 -1.63 16.59 -1.71
C ALA A 361 -1.49 18.07 -1.45
N GLU A 362 -2.07 18.89 -2.30
CA GLU A 362 -2.27 20.32 -2.06
C GLU A 362 -3.51 20.48 -1.18
N VAL A 363 -3.29 20.78 0.10
CA VAL A 363 -4.41 20.93 1.06
C VAL A 363 -5.03 22.31 0.92
N ASP A 364 -4.18 23.32 0.80
CA ASP A 364 -4.54 24.70 0.48
C ASP A 364 -3.37 25.42 -0.23
N ALA A 365 -3.54 26.69 -0.54
CA ALA A 365 -2.51 27.48 -1.21
C ALA A 365 -1.20 27.62 -0.44
N LYS A 366 -1.21 27.36 0.88
CA LYS A 366 -0.05 27.55 1.77
C LYS A 366 0.56 26.25 2.30
N ILE A 367 -0.19 25.14 2.26
CA ILE A 367 0.20 23.87 2.85
C ILE A 367 0.14 22.76 1.81
N TRP A 368 1.29 22.15 1.58
CA TRP A 368 1.41 20.91 0.84
C TRP A 368 1.70 19.76 1.81
N VAL A 369 1.17 18.57 1.53
CA VAL A 369 1.37 17.37 2.35
C VAL A 369 2.04 16.28 1.51
N LEU A 370 3.25 15.91 1.90
CA LEU A 370 3.98 14.78 1.32
C LEU A 370 3.42 13.49 1.93
N ARG A 371 2.73 12.71 1.12
CA ARG A 371 2.08 11.45 1.50
C ARG A 371 3.00 10.24 1.35
N GLU A 372 3.89 10.30 0.38
CA GLU A 372 4.88 9.26 0.12
C GLU A 372 6.14 9.86 -0.50
N ILE A 373 7.30 9.36 -0.11
CA ILE A 373 8.55 9.42 -0.86
C ILE A 373 9.17 8.05 -0.83
N ARG A 374 9.55 7.53 -1.99
CA ARG A 374 10.08 6.17 -2.13
C ARG A 374 11.15 6.10 -3.21
N VAL A 375 12.22 5.38 -2.93
CA VAL A 375 13.23 4.97 -3.90
C VAL A 375 13.03 3.48 -4.17
N PHE A 376 12.86 3.11 -5.44
CA PHE A 376 12.63 1.74 -5.87
C PHE A 376 13.95 0.97 -6.03
N GLY A 377 13.85 -0.31 -6.33
CA GLY A 377 14.97 -1.21 -6.50
C GLY A 377 14.96 -2.34 -5.47
N LEU A 378 16.03 -3.13 -5.46
CA LEU A 378 16.19 -4.16 -4.43
C LEU A 378 16.31 -3.49 -3.07
N ALA A 379 15.64 -4.06 -2.05
CA ALA A 379 15.72 -3.55 -0.71
C ALA A 379 17.19 -3.57 -0.24
N ALA A 380 17.70 -2.40 0.12
CA ALA A 380 19.02 -2.22 0.68
C ALA A 380 18.92 -1.94 2.17
N LEU A 381 19.98 -2.26 2.90
CA LEU A 381 20.11 -1.87 4.30
C LEU A 381 20.13 -0.36 4.44
N ILE A 382 19.53 0.17 5.49
CA ILE A 382 19.57 1.60 5.76
C ILE A 382 21.03 2.02 5.99
N GLY A 383 21.47 3.04 5.25
CA GLY A 383 22.84 3.51 5.28
C GLY A 383 23.79 2.82 4.30
N SER A 384 23.33 1.79 3.58
CA SER A 384 24.11 1.18 2.50
C SER A 384 23.62 1.63 1.13
N ALA A 385 24.45 1.46 0.09
CA ALA A 385 24.10 1.75 -1.29
C ALA A 385 23.90 0.43 -2.07
N SER A 386 22.87 0.43 -2.94
CA SER A 386 22.67 -0.59 -3.97
C SER A 386 22.82 0.03 -5.36
N GLU A 387 22.31 -0.63 -6.40
CA GLU A 387 22.30 -0.08 -7.77
C GLU A 387 21.55 1.29 -7.81
N VAL A 388 20.49 1.44 -7.03
CA VAL A 388 19.64 2.65 -7.02
C VAL A 388 19.45 3.24 -5.63
N GLN A 389 19.20 2.39 -4.61
CA GLN A 389 19.00 2.85 -3.24
C GLN A 389 20.31 3.29 -2.59
N GLY A 390 20.24 4.25 -1.64
CA GLY A 390 21.41 4.81 -0.96
C GLY A 390 22.23 5.77 -1.82
N ARG A 391 21.76 6.13 -3.02
CA ARG A 391 22.42 7.05 -3.96
C ARG A 391 21.93 8.50 -3.89
N GLY A 392 21.22 8.88 -2.82
CA GLY A 392 20.76 10.25 -2.60
C GLY A 392 19.47 10.64 -3.35
N LEU A 393 18.86 9.75 -4.16
CA LEU A 393 17.66 10.05 -4.94
C LEU A 393 16.47 10.52 -4.09
N GLY A 394 16.27 9.96 -2.88
CA GLY A 394 15.22 10.41 -1.98
C GLY A 394 15.40 11.85 -1.53
N THR A 395 16.63 12.24 -1.18
CA THR A 395 16.94 13.63 -0.81
C THR A 395 16.79 14.58 -2.01
N LYS A 396 17.29 14.16 -3.18
CA LYS A 396 17.16 14.93 -4.42
C LYS A 396 15.69 15.18 -4.77
N LEU A 397 14.83 14.15 -4.70
CA LEU A 397 13.41 14.26 -4.97
C LEU A 397 12.69 15.13 -3.92
N LEU A 398 13.03 15.00 -2.62
CA LEU A 398 12.44 15.83 -1.57
C LEU A 398 12.77 17.31 -1.79
N ARG A 399 14.01 17.64 -2.13
CA ARG A 399 14.41 19.02 -2.44
C ARG A 399 13.67 19.58 -3.65
N TYR A 400 13.50 18.77 -4.69
CA TYR A 400 12.67 19.15 -5.85
C TYR A 400 11.22 19.46 -5.44
N VAL A 401 10.60 18.62 -4.61
CA VAL A 401 9.25 18.84 -4.08
C VAL A 401 9.17 20.12 -3.25
N GLU A 402 10.16 20.38 -2.38
CA GLU A 402 10.22 21.62 -1.57
C GLU A 402 10.27 22.88 -2.45
N HIS A 403 11.12 22.88 -3.49
CA HIS A 403 11.19 23.99 -4.45
C HIS A 403 9.88 24.19 -5.20
N ARG A 404 9.35 23.08 -5.74
CA ARG A 404 8.11 23.12 -6.51
C ARG A 404 6.91 23.61 -5.69
N ALA A 405 6.86 23.24 -4.39
CA ALA A 405 5.86 23.73 -3.45
C ALA A 405 6.03 25.23 -3.18
N ALA A 406 7.26 25.69 -2.91
CA ALA A 406 7.56 27.09 -2.68
C ALA A 406 7.22 27.96 -3.90
N ASP A 407 7.61 27.53 -5.11
CA ASP A 407 7.27 28.18 -6.38
C ASP A 407 5.76 28.30 -6.62
N SER A 408 4.99 27.37 -6.06
CA SER A 408 3.52 27.40 -6.09
C SER A 408 2.89 28.26 -4.97
N GLY A 409 3.72 28.91 -4.13
CA GLY A 409 3.27 29.77 -3.04
C GLY A 409 3.04 29.04 -1.71
N ALA A 410 3.37 27.75 -1.62
CA ALA A 410 3.28 27.04 -0.35
C ALA A 410 4.36 27.51 0.63
N ILE A 411 3.97 27.74 1.87
CA ILE A 411 4.89 28.17 2.93
C ILE A 411 5.30 27.01 3.85
N LYS A 412 4.62 25.88 3.74
CA LYS A 412 4.86 24.71 4.59
C LYS A 412 4.71 23.41 3.81
N LEU A 413 5.64 22.48 4.06
CA LEU A 413 5.52 21.08 3.67
C LEU A 413 5.38 20.21 4.92
N GLN A 414 4.27 19.45 5.00
CA GLN A 414 3.99 18.49 6.06
C GLN A 414 4.20 17.06 5.56
N VAL A 415 4.58 16.16 6.45
CA VAL A 415 4.84 14.75 6.12
C VAL A 415 4.21 13.83 7.17
N ASN A 416 3.39 12.86 6.73
CA ASN A 416 2.97 11.75 7.57
C ASN A 416 3.96 10.58 7.42
N ALA A 417 4.90 10.46 8.36
CA ALA A 417 5.98 9.49 8.33
C ALA A 417 5.79 8.39 9.38
N ALA A 418 5.90 7.12 8.95
CA ALA A 418 6.01 6.00 9.88
C ALA A 418 7.30 6.11 10.73
N PRO A 419 7.35 5.51 11.93
CA PRO A 419 8.45 5.71 12.88
C PRO A 419 9.85 5.55 12.30
N GLY A 420 10.08 4.52 11.50
CA GLY A 420 11.41 4.26 10.90
C GLY A 420 11.82 5.21 9.77
N ALA A 421 10.85 5.94 9.17
CA ALA A 421 11.13 6.95 8.15
C ALA A 421 11.42 8.34 8.75
N ARG A 422 11.03 8.59 10.00
CA ARG A 422 11.19 9.89 10.68
C ARG A 422 12.64 10.40 10.71
N PRO A 423 13.66 9.56 11.00
CA PRO A 423 15.07 10.02 11.01
C PRO A 423 15.54 10.60 9.68
N PHE A 424 15.02 10.15 8.56
CA PHE A 424 15.34 10.72 7.25
C PHE A 424 14.91 12.19 7.16
N PHE A 425 13.68 12.51 7.61
CA PHE A 425 13.17 13.87 7.55
C PHE A 425 13.78 14.78 8.62
N THR A 426 13.98 14.29 9.85
CA THR A 426 14.59 15.12 10.91
C THR A 426 16.02 15.53 10.58
N LYS A 427 16.81 14.65 9.93
CA LYS A 427 18.13 14.99 9.41
C LYS A 427 18.09 16.11 8.35
N LEU A 428 16.97 16.29 7.67
CA LEU A 428 16.75 17.31 6.65
C LEU A 428 16.06 18.57 7.17
N GLY A 429 15.90 18.69 8.51
CA GLY A 429 15.40 19.89 9.18
C GLY A 429 13.87 19.91 9.37
N TYR A 430 13.20 18.77 9.28
CA TYR A 430 11.77 18.65 9.64
C TYR A 430 11.62 18.46 11.15
N CYS A 431 10.64 19.14 11.75
CA CYS A 431 10.31 19.07 13.17
C CYS A 431 8.89 18.53 13.37
N PHE A 432 8.63 17.91 14.52
CA PHE A 432 7.28 17.45 14.86
C PHE A 432 6.34 18.61 15.15
N SER A 433 5.12 18.53 14.60
CA SER A 433 3.98 19.37 14.99
C SER A 433 3.14 18.70 16.07
N THR A 434 2.21 19.46 16.67
CA THR A 434 1.25 18.97 17.67
C THR A 434 0.30 17.89 17.13
N ASP A 435 0.08 17.86 15.80
CA ASP A 435 -0.80 16.89 15.12
C ASP A 435 -0.04 15.66 14.58
N PHE A 436 1.16 15.39 15.12
CA PHE A 436 2.03 14.25 14.72
C PHE A 436 2.53 14.28 13.28
N PHE A 437 2.45 15.41 12.58
CA PHE A 437 3.19 15.62 11.33
C PHE A 437 4.66 15.93 11.61
N LEU A 438 5.53 15.54 10.70
CA LEU A 438 6.80 16.20 10.51
C LEU A 438 6.59 17.36 9.55
N GLU A 439 7.05 18.56 9.89
CA GLU A 439 6.84 19.74 9.05
C GLU A 439 8.09 20.59 8.90
N ARG A 440 8.16 21.30 7.78
CA ARG A 440 9.19 22.25 7.46
C ARG A 440 8.57 23.50 6.85
N THR A 441 9.00 24.68 7.33
CA THR A 441 8.69 25.96 6.69
C THR A 441 9.55 26.10 5.43
N LEU A 442 8.89 26.41 4.32
CA LEU A 442 9.54 26.70 3.05
C LEU A 442 9.84 28.21 3.01
N ARG A 443 11.07 28.56 2.66
CA ARG A 443 11.47 29.99 2.53
C ARG A 443 11.37 30.41 1.07
N GLU A 444 10.97 31.64 0.82
CA GLU A 444 10.84 32.22 -0.53
C GLU A 444 12.20 32.34 -1.29
N THR A 445 13.31 32.19 -0.59
CA THR A 445 14.64 32.34 -1.19
C THR A 445 15.43 31.04 -1.12
N PHE A 446 15.30 30.22 -2.14
CA PHE A 446 16.41 29.42 -2.57
C PHE A 446 17.13 30.18 -3.71
N ASP A 447 18.18 30.87 -3.37
CA ASP A 447 19.08 31.59 -4.27
C ASP A 447 19.85 30.63 -5.20
N SER A 448 19.15 29.74 -5.90
CA SER A 448 19.78 28.87 -6.92
C SER A 448 18.75 28.18 -7.83
N ALA A 449 17.76 28.94 -8.34
CA ALA A 449 16.92 28.41 -9.44
C ALA A 449 17.76 27.97 -10.65
N ALA A 450 18.93 28.59 -10.87
CA ALA A 450 19.86 28.26 -11.95
C ALA A 450 20.46 26.85 -11.83
N THR A 451 20.74 26.34 -10.62
CA THR A 451 21.45 25.06 -10.43
C THR A 451 20.54 23.85 -10.53
N PHE A 452 19.22 24.02 -10.35
CA PHE A 452 18.26 22.90 -10.41
C PHE A 452 17.74 22.63 -11.84
N HIS A 453 17.62 23.66 -12.68
CA HIS A 453 17.20 23.48 -14.08
C HIS A 453 18.25 22.76 -14.94
N GLU A 454 19.52 22.86 -14.62
CA GLU A 454 20.59 22.16 -15.36
C GLU A 454 20.65 20.65 -15.08
N THR A 455 19.97 20.16 -14.01
CA THR A 455 20.07 18.74 -13.59
C THR A 455 18.83 17.91 -13.94
N PHE A 456 17.76 18.52 -14.47
CA PHE A 456 16.53 17.81 -14.83
C PHE A 456 15.93 18.34 -16.13
N GLU A 457 15.70 17.48 -17.11
CA GLU A 457 14.77 17.76 -18.19
C GLU A 457 13.33 17.53 -17.69
N LEU A 458 12.48 18.58 -17.76
CA LEU A 458 11.07 18.52 -17.39
C LEU A 458 10.26 17.96 -18.56
N THR A 459 9.62 16.82 -18.38
CA THR A 459 8.59 16.35 -19.29
C THR A 459 7.24 16.46 -18.58
N MET A 460 6.44 17.46 -18.99
CA MET A 460 5.05 17.56 -18.56
C MET A 460 4.19 16.65 -19.45
N THR A 461 3.54 15.67 -18.85
CA THR A 461 2.46 14.89 -19.50
C THR A 461 1.13 15.49 -19.08
N ALA A 462 0.36 15.96 -20.08
CA ALA A 462 -0.99 16.45 -19.93
C ALA A 462 -1.97 15.35 -19.53
#